data_714384d9e2c096c3871e3a1135b0ba12
#
_entry.id   714384d9e2c096c3871e3a1135b0ba12
#
_cell.length_a   1.000
_cell.length_b   1.000
_cell.length_c   1.000
_cell.angle_alpha   90.00
_cell.angle_beta   90.00
_cell.angle_gamma   90.00
#
_symmetry.space_group_name_H-M   'P 1'
#
loop_
_entity.id
_entity.type
_entity.pdbx_description
1 polymer ?
#
loop_
_entity_poly.entity_id
_entity_poly.type
_entity_poly.pdbx_seq_one_letter_code
_entity_poly.pdbx_strand_id
1 'polypeptide(L)'
;MSPLQPTLLLRPRLAAAALARSALCDACGDGLLRLRGGGPEALPMDRRTGWAILFGATLFELVSTWFMNEAKGFTKPLESIGACVFYAASFYTFNVSLRALEISVAYAVWSAVVMAALAAIGMLFFGESVSIAKVSGISAIIAGTVALSLAGVE
;
A
#
# COMPACT_ATOMS: atom_id res chain seq x y z
N MET A 1 10.52 -61.37 29.34
CA MET A 1 9.54 -60.56 28.56
C MET A 1 9.93 -59.10 28.78
N SER A 2 10.71 -58.55 27.84
CA SER A 2 11.15 -57.14 27.91
C SER A 2 10.13 -56.25 27.18
N PRO A 3 9.72 -55.09 27.72
CA PRO A 3 8.77 -54.20 27.03
C PRO A 3 9.47 -53.46 25.90
N LEU A 4 8.90 -53.60 24.71
CA LEU A 4 9.27 -52.87 23.49
C LEU A 4 9.12 -51.37 23.73
N GLN A 5 10.21 -50.62 23.59
CA GLN A 5 10.20 -49.14 23.74
C GLN A 5 9.49 -48.49 22.56
N PRO A 6 8.41 -47.73 22.75
CA PRO A 6 7.69 -47.03 21.68
C PRO A 6 8.42 -45.78 21.16
N THR A 7 9.59 -45.44 21.69
CA THR A 7 10.34 -44.21 21.37
C THR A 7 11.11 -44.26 20.07
N LEU A 8 11.32 -45.45 19.47
CA LEU A 8 12.14 -45.58 18.26
C LEU A 8 11.42 -45.16 16.97
N LEU A 9 10.10 -45.22 16.93
CA LEU A 9 9.28 -44.86 15.75
C LEU A 9 8.89 -43.37 15.66
N LEU A 10 9.08 -42.62 16.75
CA LEU A 10 8.72 -41.19 16.79
C LEU A 10 9.83 -40.28 16.24
N ARG A 11 11.07 -40.71 16.27
CA ARG A 11 12.25 -39.96 15.80
C ARG A 11 12.21 -39.60 14.31
N PRO A 12 11.87 -40.50 13.37
CA PRO A 12 11.87 -40.14 11.95
C PRO A 12 10.73 -39.20 11.58
N ARG A 13 9.60 -39.25 12.30
CA ARG A 13 8.45 -38.34 12.04
C ARG A 13 8.71 -36.91 12.52
N LEU A 14 9.41 -36.76 13.66
CA LEU A 14 9.81 -35.45 14.16
C LEU A 14 10.89 -34.80 13.29
N ALA A 15 11.84 -35.60 12.80
CA ALA A 15 12.87 -35.14 11.88
C ALA A 15 12.27 -34.70 10.52
N ALA A 16 11.34 -35.49 9.99
CA ALA A 16 10.61 -35.13 8.75
C ALA A 16 9.77 -33.86 8.90
N ALA A 17 9.11 -33.68 10.05
CA ALA A 17 8.35 -32.47 10.34
C ALA A 17 9.25 -31.22 10.53
N ALA A 18 10.45 -31.41 11.10
CA ALA A 18 11.43 -30.34 11.25
C ALA A 18 12.00 -29.92 9.87
N LEU A 19 12.31 -30.87 9.00
CA LEU A 19 12.78 -30.63 7.63
C LEU A 19 11.70 -29.99 6.76
N ALA A 20 10.43 -30.41 6.91
CA ALA A 20 9.33 -29.78 6.21
C ALA A 20 9.09 -28.33 6.67
N ARG A 21 9.27 -28.05 7.98
CA ARG A 21 9.19 -26.67 8.51
C ARG A 21 10.32 -25.78 8.02
N SER A 22 11.55 -26.27 7.97
CA SER A 22 12.67 -25.48 7.45
C SER A 22 12.51 -25.21 5.95
N ALA A 23 12.12 -26.21 5.16
CA ALA A 23 11.84 -26.02 3.73
C ALA A 23 10.68 -25.05 3.48
N LEU A 24 9.62 -25.07 4.31
CA LEU A 24 8.52 -24.12 4.23
C LEU A 24 8.95 -22.69 4.63
N CYS A 25 9.84 -22.59 5.63
CA CYS A 25 10.37 -21.31 6.08
C CYS A 25 11.33 -20.70 5.04
N ASP A 26 12.16 -21.51 4.40
CA ASP A 26 13.04 -21.10 3.31
C ASP A 26 12.24 -20.69 2.07
N ALA A 27 11.22 -21.47 1.68
CA ALA A 27 10.35 -21.14 0.57
C ALA A 27 9.51 -19.87 0.84
N CYS A 28 9.07 -19.67 2.10
CA CYS A 28 8.34 -18.48 2.51
C CYS A 28 9.27 -17.27 2.62
N GLY A 29 10.50 -17.45 3.10
CA GLY A 29 11.54 -16.42 3.16
C GLY A 29 11.95 -15.93 1.78
N ASP A 30 12.22 -16.84 0.85
CA ASP A 30 12.54 -16.53 -0.55
C ASP A 30 11.35 -15.89 -1.29
N GLY A 31 10.12 -16.33 -0.99
CA GLY A 31 8.92 -15.72 -1.54
C GLY A 31 8.73 -14.27 -1.04
N LEU A 32 8.92 -14.02 0.25
CA LEU A 32 8.85 -12.68 0.86
C LEU A 32 10.00 -11.77 0.40
N LEU A 33 11.20 -12.30 0.22
CA LEU A 33 12.34 -11.55 -0.32
C LEU A 33 12.14 -11.22 -1.81
N ARG A 34 11.49 -12.09 -2.58
CA ARG A 34 11.11 -11.81 -3.98
C ARG A 34 9.99 -10.79 -4.09
N LEU A 35 9.07 -10.72 -3.12
CA LEU A 35 8.04 -9.68 -3.06
C LEU A 35 8.60 -8.34 -2.57
N ARG A 36 9.68 -8.36 -1.79
CA ARG A 36 10.34 -7.15 -1.27
C ARG A 36 11.37 -6.56 -2.24
N GLY A 37 12.00 -7.39 -3.05
CA GLY A 37 12.90 -6.93 -4.13
C GLY A 37 12.23 -7.26 -5.45
N GLY A 38 11.88 -6.25 -6.24
CA GLY A 38 11.38 -6.46 -7.59
C GLY A 38 12.21 -7.51 -8.31
N GLY A 39 11.56 -8.44 -9.00
CA GLY A 39 12.21 -9.54 -9.70
C GLY A 39 13.35 -9.05 -10.61
N PRO A 40 14.28 -9.91 -11.04
CA PRO A 40 15.52 -9.56 -11.73
C PRO A 40 15.35 -8.81 -13.07
N GLU A 41 14.13 -8.51 -13.50
CA GLU A 41 13.82 -7.78 -14.74
C GLU A 41 13.19 -6.38 -14.53
N ALA A 42 13.02 -5.94 -13.26
CA ALA A 42 12.58 -4.56 -13.04
C ALA A 42 13.78 -3.64 -13.28
N LEU A 43 13.76 -2.88 -14.38
CA LEU A 43 14.69 -1.78 -14.62
C LEU A 43 14.82 -0.96 -13.32
N PRO A 44 16.06 -0.65 -12.86
CA PRO A 44 16.27 0.14 -11.66
C PRO A 44 15.62 1.51 -11.86
N MET A 45 14.49 1.72 -11.21
CA MET A 45 13.75 2.97 -11.29
C MET A 45 14.36 3.95 -10.27
N ASP A 46 14.75 5.12 -10.74
CA ASP A 46 15.29 6.16 -9.87
C ASP A 46 14.23 6.60 -8.83
N ARG A 47 14.67 6.87 -7.62
CA ARG A 47 13.80 7.30 -6.51
C ARG A 47 12.97 8.54 -6.86
N ARG A 48 13.56 9.48 -7.62
CA ARG A 48 12.85 10.68 -8.10
C ARG A 48 11.68 10.32 -9.01
N THR A 49 11.89 9.38 -9.91
CA THR A 49 10.84 8.86 -10.80
C THR A 49 9.74 8.17 -9.99
N GLY A 50 10.10 7.41 -8.95
CA GLY A 50 9.13 6.80 -8.04
C GLY A 50 8.20 7.83 -7.37
N TRP A 51 8.76 8.94 -6.90
CA TRP A 51 7.97 10.04 -6.33
C TRP A 51 7.07 10.71 -7.37
N ALA A 52 7.58 10.98 -8.58
CA ALA A 52 6.76 11.57 -9.64
C ALA A 52 5.57 10.68 -10.01
N ILE A 53 5.79 9.36 -10.10
CA ILE A 53 4.73 8.38 -10.35
C ILE A 53 3.72 8.34 -9.20
N LEU A 54 4.18 8.44 -7.95
CA LEU A 54 3.31 8.49 -6.77
C LEU A 54 2.38 9.71 -6.80
N PHE A 55 2.91 10.88 -7.13
CA PHE A 55 2.08 12.08 -7.30
C PHE A 55 1.12 11.97 -8.49
N GLY A 56 1.53 11.30 -9.58
CA GLY A 56 0.65 10.97 -10.69
C GLY A 56 -0.53 10.09 -10.25
N ALA A 57 -0.29 9.09 -9.41
CA ALA A 57 -1.34 8.25 -8.83
C ALA A 57 -2.34 9.07 -8.00
N THR A 58 -1.85 10.04 -7.22
CA THR A 58 -2.71 10.97 -6.45
C THR A 58 -3.64 11.77 -7.37
N LEU A 59 -3.13 12.26 -8.50
CA LEU A 59 -3.97 13.01 -9.46
C LEU A 59 -5.09 12.14 -10.04
N PHE A 60 -4.79 10.90 -10.42
CA PHE A 60 -5.81 9.97 -10.89
C PHE A 60 -6.89 9.71 -9.84
N GLU A 61 -6.50 9.62 -8.57
CA GLU A 61 -7.45 9.42 -7.47
C GLU A 61 -8.35 10.64 -7.25
N LEU A 62 -7.79 11.86 -7.30
CA LEU A 62 -8.57 13.07 -7.18
C LEU A 62 -9.62 13.19 -8.30
N VAL A 63 -9.23 12.84 -9.53
CA VAL A 63 -10.16 12.80 -10.67
C VAL A 63 -11.23 11.73 -10.44
N SER A 64 -10.85 10.54 -9.97
CA SER A 64 -11.79 9.48 -9.63
C SER A 64 -12.81 9.93 -8.58
N THR A 65 -12.34 10.61 -7.53
CA THR A 65 -13.22 11.11 -6.46
C THR A 65 -14.19 12.18 -6.96
N TRP A 66 -13.77 13.03 -7.91
CA TRP A 66 -14.65 13.96 -8.57
C TRP A 66 -15.78 13.23 -9.31
N PHE A 67 -15.45 12.23 -10.14
CA PHE A 67 -16.45 11.40 -10.83
C PHE A 67 -17.36 10.66 -9.84
N MET A 68 -16.84 10.18 -8.74
CA MET A 68 -17.60 9.50 -7.69
C MET A 68 -18.64 10.43 -7.06
N ASN A 69 -18.30 11.70 -6.84
CA ASN A 69 -19.22 12.70 -6.34
C ASN A 69 -20.34 12.98 -7.35
N GLU A 70 -20.02 13.12 -8.65
CA GLU A 70 -21.01 13.34 -9.71
C GLU A 70 -21.90 12.11 -9.97
N ALA A 71 -21.40 10.89 -9.68
CA ALA A 71 -22.15 9.65 -9.83
C ALA A 71 -23.33 9.50 -8.86
N LYS A 72 -23.42 10.34 -7.81
CA LYS A 72 -24.52 10.36 -6.82
C LYS A 72 -24.94 8.97 -6.32
N GLY A 73 -23.96 8.23 -5.80
CA GLY A 73 -24.21 6.87 -5.29
C GLY A 73 -24.43 5.84 -6.41
N PHE A 74 -23.68 5.93 -7.50
CA PHE A 74 -23.73 5.03 -8.67
C PHE A 74 -25.06 5.05 -9.43
N THR A 75 -25.84 6.12 -9.33
CA THR A 75 -27.09 6.28 -10.08
C THR A 75 -26.85 6.65 -11.54
N LYS A 76 -25.69 7.27 -11.85
CA LYS A 76 -25.30 7.63 -13.20
C LYS A 76 -24.23 6.68 -13.72
N PRO A 77 -24.52 5.85 -14.73
CA PRO A 77 -23.62 4.78 -15.15
C PRO A 77 -22.32 5.30 -15.76
N LEU A 78 -22.36 6.40 -16.53
CA LEU A 78 -21.17 6.91 -17.22
C LEU A 78 -20.14 7.47 -16.21
N GLU A 79 -20.59 8.26 -15.27
CA GLU A 79 -19.77 8.83 -14.19
C GLU A 79 -19.24 7.73 -13.26
N SER A 80 -20.04 6.71 -13.00
CA SER A 80 -19.62 5.55 -12.20
C SER A 80 -18.50 4.74 -12.88
N ILE A 81 -18.61 4.52 -14.20
CA ILE A 81 -17.55 3.87 -14.98
C ILE A 81 -16.28 4.72 -14.96
N GLY A 82 -16.41 6.04 -15.16
CA GLY A 82 -15.29 6.98 -15.07
C GLY A 82 -14.58 6.89 -13.72
N ALA A 83 -15.32 6.91 -12.61
CA ALA A 83 -14.77 6.76 -11.27
C ALA A 83 -13.96 5.46 -11.12
N CYS A 84 -14.52 4.32 -11.55
CA CYS A 84 -13.85 3.03 -11.46
C CYS A 84 -12.58 2.97 -12.30
N VAL A 85 -12.59 3.50 -13.52
CA VAL A 85 -11.43 3.50 -14.43
C VAL A 85 -10.29 4.34 -13.85
N PHE A 86 -10.57 5.56 -13.40
CA PHE A 86 -9.56 6.42 -12.81
C PHE A 86 -9.04 5.88 -11.48
N TYR A 87 -9.88 5.25 -10.68
CA TYR A 87 -9.46 4.60 -9.44
C TYR A 87 -8.53 3.42 -9.71
N ALA A 88 -8.87 2.57 -10.68
CA ALA A 88 -8.00 1.47 -11.10
C ALA A 88 -6.66 1.98 -11.65
N ALA A 89 -6.66 3.06 -12.44
CA ALA A 89 -5.45 3.69 -12.94
C ALA A 89 -4.59 4.26 -11.80
N SER A 90 -5.19 4.87 -10.77
CA SER A 90 -4.50 5.35 -9.57
C SER A 90 -3.78 4.20 -8.87
N PHE A 91 -4.48 3.10 -8.59
CA PHE A 91 -3.89 1.92 -7.93
C PHE A 91 -2.78 1.27 -8.75
N TYR A 92 -2.95 1.17 -10.07
CA TYR A 92 -1.92 0.65 -10.95
C TYR A 92 -0.65 1.53 -10.88
N THR A 93 -0.81 2.84 -11.01
CA THR A 93 0.28 3.81 -10.97
C THR A 93 0.96 3.82 -9.60
N PHE A 94 0.18 3.75 -8.51
CA PHE A 94 0.70 3.59 -7.16
C PHE A 94 1.57 2.32 -7.03
N ASN A 95 1.09 1.18 -7.53
CA ASN A 95 1.84 -0.08 -7.49
C ASN A 95 3.18 0.01 -8.25
N VAL A 96 3.20 0.75 -9.37
CA VAL A 96 4.44 0.98 -10.12
C VAL A 96 5.44 1.80 -9.29
N SER A 97 4.99 2.79 -8.49
CA SER A 97 5.86 3.61 -7.65
C SER A 97 6.57 2.80 -6.55
N LEU A 98 5.96 1.70 -6.09
CA LEU A 98 6.54 0.80 -5.08
C LEU A 98 7.81 0.06 -5.56
N ARG A 99 8.14 0.13 -6.84
CA ARG A 99 9.42 -0.40 -7.36
C ARG A 99 10.63 0.42 -6.91
N ALA A 100 10.41 1.69 -6.56
CA ALA A 100 11.47 2.62 -6.14
C ALA A 100 11.29 3.13 -4.71
N LEU A 101 10.13 2.92 -4.10
CA LEU A 101 9.79 3.44 -2.78
C LEU A 101 9.39 2.32 -1.83
N GLU A 102 9.65 2.49 -0.54
CA GLU A 102 9.16 1.58 0.49
C GLU A 102 7.64 1.71 0.63
N ILE A 103 6.96 0.58 0.74
CA ILE A 103 5.50 0.52 0.78
C ILE A 103 4.90 1.35 1.93
N SER A 104 5.53 1.33 3.11
CA SER A 104 5.07 2.06 4.28
C SER A 104 5.12 3.58 4.07
N VAL A 105 6.24 4.08 3.54
CA VAL A 105 6.46 5.50 3.25
C VAL A 105 5.59 5.95 2.09
N ALA A 106 5.56 5.18 1.00
CA ALA A 106 4.75 5.51 -0.18
C ALA A 106 3.27 5.60 0.16
N TYR A 107 2.74 4.64 0.93
CA TYR A 107 1.34 4.62 1.33
C TYR A 107 0.98 5.76 2.28
N ALA A 108 1.84 6.05 3.25
CA ALA A 108 1.63 7.17 4.18
C ALA A 108 1.62 8.52 3.46
N VAL A 109 2.58 8.76 2.56
CA VAL A 109 2.64 10.02 1.79
C VAL A 109 1.46 10.12 0.83
N TRP A 110 1.14 9.06 0.10
CA TRP A 110 0.01 9.04 -0.82
C TRP A 110 -1.31 9.37 -0.11
N SER A 111 -1.63 8.68 0.98
CA SER A 111 -2.85 8.91 1.73
C SER A 111 -2.91 10.31 2.37
N ALA A 112 -1.80 10.81 2.92
CA ALA A 112 -1.74 12.15 3.49
C ALA A 112 -2.01 13.25 2.43
N VAL A 113 -1.40 13.12 1.24
CA VAL A 113 -1.59 14.08 0.15
C VAL A 113 -3.01 14.02 -0.38
N VAL A 114 -3.56 12.83 -0.59
CA VAL A 114 -4.97 12.65 -1.02
C VAL A 114 -5.92 13.28 -0.01
N MET A 115 -5.78 12.98 1.27
CA MET A 115 -6.66 13.53 2.31
C MET A 115 -6.57 15.05 2.40
N ALA A 116 -5.36 15.62 2.34
CA ALA A 116 -5.17 17.07 2.36
C ALA A 116 -5.80 17.73 1.14
N ALA A 117 -5.61 17.15 -0.05
CA ALA A 117 -6.18 17.67 -1.28
C ALA A 117 -7.71 17.59 -1.29
N LEU A 118 -8.29 16.46 -0.88
CA LEU A 118 -9.74 16.28 -0.79
C LEU A 118 -10.38 17.24 0.23
N ALA A 119 -9.73 17.45 1.38
CA ALA A 119 -10.19 18.40 2.36
C ALA A 119 -10.14 19.84 1.81
N ALA A 120 -9.10 20.21 1.07
CA ALA A 120 -9.01 21.51 0.42
C ALA A 120 -10.12 21.68 -0.65
N ILE A 121 -10.33 20.67 -1.49
CA ILE A 121 -11.41 20.66 -2.51
C ILE A 121 -12.77 20.76 -1.83
N GLY A 122 -13.02 19.98 -0.76
CA GLY A 122 -14.26 20.02 -0.01
C GLY A 122 -14.58 21.40 0.58
N MET A 123 -13.56 22.04 1.14
CA MET A 123 -13.72 23.41 1.69
C MET A 123 -13.89 24.48 0.61
N LEU A 124 -13.17 24.38 -0.52
CA LEU A 124 -13.15 25.42 -1.55
C LEU A 124 -14.33 25.30 -2.54
N PHE A 125 -14.69 24.08 -2.94
CA PHE A 125 -15.67 23.84 -4.01
C PHE A 125 -17.01 23.33 -3.50
N PHE A 126 -17.04 22.60 -2.39
CA PHE A 126 -18.26 22.03 -1.84
C PHE A 126 -18.82 22.80 -0.64
N GLY A 127 -18.14 23.90 -0.24
CA GLY A 127 -18.61 24.75 0.86
C GLY A 127 -18.63 24.03 2.22
N GLU A 128 -17.78 23.02 2.40
CA GLU A 128 -17.69 22.32 3.68
C GLU A 128 -17.18 23.27 4.79
N SER A 129 -17.75 23.13 6.00
CA SER A 129 -17.34 23.94 7.12
C SER A 129 -15.90 23.68 7.53
N VAL A 130 -15.12 24.75 7.67
CA VAL A 130 -13.77 24.71 8.23
C VAL A 130 -13.89 24.59 9.74
N SER A 131 -13.50 23.44 10.29
CA SER A 131 -13.47 23.19 11.73
C SER A 131 -12.02 23.10 12.21
N ILE A 132 -11.76 23.62 13.41
CA ILE A 132 -10.43 23.49 14.05
C ILE A 132 -10.02 22.01 14.14
N ALA A 133 -10.97 21.12 14.45
CA ALA A 133 -10.72 19.69 14.51
C ALA A 133 -10.29 19.11 13.16
N LYS A 134 -10.88 19.56 12.03
CA LYS A 134 -10.48 19.17 10.67
C LYS A 134 -9.04 19.59 10.37
N VAL A 135 -8.75 20.86 10.59
CA VAL A 135 -7.41 21.44 10.32
C VAL A 135 -6.34 20.79 11.20
N SER A 136 -6.59 20.62 12.48
CA SER A 136 -5.64 19.97 13.39
C SER A 136 -5.41 18.50 13.05
N GLY A 137 -6.47 17.76 12.67
CA GLY A 137 -6.36 16.36 12.24
C GLY A 137 -5.50 16.21 10.98
N ILE A 138 -5.73 17.03 9.96
CA ILE A 138 -4.94 17.01 8.72
C ILE A 138 -3.49 17.39 9.00
N SER A 139 -3.25 18.42 9.83
CA SER A 139 -1.90 18.82 10.22
C SER A 139 -1.15 17.71 10.96
N ALA A 140 -1.82 16.97 11.83
CA ALA A 140 -1.24 15.82 12.54
C ALA A 140 -0.87 14.69 11.58
N ILE A 141 -1.72 14.39 10.58
CA ILE A 141 -1.43 13.39 9.55
C ILE A 141 -0.20 13.78 8.72
N ILE A 142 -0.13 15.04 8.29
CA ILE A 142 1.02 15.56 7.54
C ILE A 142 2.30 15.47 8.36
N ALA A 143 2.26 15.91 9.63
CA ALA A 143 3.42 15.85 10.52
C ALA A 143 3.90 14.41 10.75
N GLY A 144 2.98 13.47 11.00
CA GLY A 144 3.29 12.04 11.14
C GLY A 144 3.89 11.45 9.88
N THR A 145 3.36 11.82 8.71
CA THR A 145 3.88 11.36 7.42
C THR A 145 5.29 11.88 7.13
N VAL A 146 5.56 13.15 7.44
CA VAL A 146 6.90 13.74 7.33
C VAL A 146 7.89 13.01 8.25
N ALA A 147 7.50 12.79 9.51
CA ALA A 147 8.34 12.06 10.47
C ALA A 147 8.67 10.63 9.95
N LEU A 148 7.68 9.91 9.41
CA LEU A 148 7.89 8.59 8.84
C LEU A 148 8.80 8.62 7.60
N SER A 149 8.64 9.63 6.75
CA SER A 149 9.48 9.80 5.54
C SER A 149 10.93 10.09 5.90
N LEU A 150 11.18 10.81 6.98
CA LEU A 150 12.53 11.09 7.48
C LEU A 150 13.16 9.83 8.11
N ALA A 151 12.39 9.03 8.84
CA ALA A 151 12.86 7.78 9.43
C ALA A 151 13.16 6.70 8.37
N GLY A 152 12.49 6.69 7.22
CA GLY A 152 12.73 5.74 6.13
C GLY A 152 13.90 6.13 5.20
N VAL A 153 14.65 7.17 5.53
CA VAL A 153 15.84 7.63 4.74
C VAL A 153 17.15 7.06 5.30
N GLU A 154 17.14 6.48 6.50
CA GLU A 154 18.30 5.77 7.10
C GLU A 154 18.40 4.35 6.59
#